data_9181e4ae2959692d2395cad374baa66b
#
_entry.id   9181e4ae2959692d2395cad374baa66b
#
_cell.length_a   1.000
_cell.length_b   1.000
_cell.length_c   1.000
_cell.angle_alpha   90.00
_cell.angle_beta   90.00
_cell.angle_gamma   90.00
#
_symmetry.space_group_name_H-M   'P 1'
#
loop_
_entity.id
_entity.type
_entity.pdbx_description
1 polymer ?
#
loop_
_entity_poly.entity_id
_entity_poly.type
_entity_poly.pdbx_seq_one_letter_code
_entity_poly.pdbx_strand_id
1 'polypeptide(L)'
;ATVRAKQLEERLADLRQTNQDLIQSSKDLTMLTSKGATNLEKSLESMKEKDLKISRLQDALNKKDSVTLALVSSLKKEVGINDPDIEVNVEKGVVYISLSDKVLFKTGSYQISGRANEILAKVAKVINGKPDFEAMVEGHTDNVPYRSREGLLDNWDLSVKRATAIVRALQDLGISPNRLVAAGRGEYDPLVPNNTAEDRAKNRRTRILVLPKIDQFYDMIEKEMKNLETQG
;
A
#
# COMPACT_ATOMS: atom_id res chain seq x y z
N ALA A 1 -33.44 4.88 -86.65
CA ALA A 1 -32.30 4.02 -86.23
C ALA A 1 -31.27 4.77 -85.36
N THR A 2 -30.90 5.97 -85.75
CA THR A 2 -29.85 6.78 -85.12
C THR A 2 -30.15 7.22 -83.68
N VAL A 3 -31.36 7.60 -83.28
CA VAL A 3 -31.74 8.03 -81.94
C VAL A 3 -31.65 6.86 -80.92
N ARG A 4 -32.05 5.66 -81.38
CA ARG A 4 -32.02 4.45 -80.54
C ARG A 4 -30.58 3.95 -80.29
N ALA A 5 -29.70 4.13 -81.27
CA ALA A 5 -28.26 3.83 -81.08
C ALA A 5 -27.61 4.76 -80.09
N LYS A 6 -27.87 6.06 -80.13
CA LYS A 6 -27.37 7.03 -79.22
C LYS A 6 -27.85 6.80 -77.78
N GLN A 7 -29.11 6.45 -77.57
CA GLN A 7 -29.66 6.08 -76.27
C GLN A 7 -29.03 4.80 -75.70
N LEU A 8 -28.67 3.84 -76.52
CA LEU A 8 -27.98 2.62 -76.14
C LEU A 8 -26.50 2.91 -75.71
N GLU A 9 -25.83 3.80 -76.43
CA GLU A 9 -24.48 4.21 -76.12
C GLU A 9 -24.44 4.99 -74.80
N GLU A 10 -25.38 5.89 -74.53
CA GLU A 10 -25.51 6.61 -73.26
C GLU A 10 -25.78 5.64 -72.12
N ARG A 11 -26.67 4.66 -72.27
CA ARG A 11 -26.91 3.62 -71.27
C ARG A 11 -25.70 2.72 -71.01
N LEU A 12 -24.91 2.40 -72.01
CA LEU A 12 -23.70 1.63 -71.94
C LEU A 12 -22.63 2.41 -71.18
N ALA A 13 -22.50 3.71 -71.41
CA ALA A 13 -21.60 4.58 -70.66
C ALA A 13 -21.99 4.67 -69.14
N ASP A 14 -23.27 4.85 -68.86
CA ASP A 14 -23.83 4.91 -67.53
C ASP A 14 -23.63 3.60 -66.75
N LEU A 15 -23.89 2.47 -67.36
CA LEU A 15 -23.66 1.14 -66.80
C LEU A 15 -22.17 0.86 -66.57
N ARG A 16 -21.28 1.34 -67.43
CA ARG A 16 -19.84 1.20 -67.21
C ARG A 16 -19.37 2.04 -66.01
N GLN A 17 -19.87 3.27 -65.88
CA GLN A 17 -19.58 4.13 -64.75
C GLN A 17 -20.07 3.51 -63.44
N THR A 18 -21.33 3.06 -63.43
CA THR A 18 -21.91 2.40 -62.23
C THR A 18 -21.13 1.13 -61.84
N ASN A 19 -20.68 0.33 -62.83
CA ASN A 19 -19.83 -0.82 -62.54
C ASN A 19 -18.46 -0.43 -61.95
N GLN A 20 -17.83 0.64 -62.46
CA GLN A 20 -16.57 1.15 -61.88
C GLN A 20 -16.76 1.62 -60.46
N ASP A 21 -17.82 2.36 -60.17
CA ASP A 21 -18.15 2.86 -58.84
C ASP A 21 -18.43 1.71 -57.86
N LEU A 22 -19.15 0.67 -58.29
CA LEU A 22 -19.38 -0.54 -57.50
C LEU A 22 -18.10 -1.33 -57.20
N ILE A 23 -17.19 -1.45 -58.17
CA ILE A 23 -15.89 -2.10 -58.00
C ILE A 23 -15.03 -1.31 -56.99
N GLN A 24 -15.05 0.02 -57.09
CA GLN A 24 -14.32 0.87 -56.15
C GLN A 24 -14.89 0.76 -54.73
N SER A 25 -16.23 0.85 -54.58
CA SER A 25 -16.89 0.67 -53.28
C SER A 25 -16.62 -0.71 -52.68
N SER A 26 -16.59 -1.77 -53.49
CA SER A 26 -16.26 -3.12 -53.05
C SER A 26 -14.81 -3.22 -52.52
N LYS A 27 -13.85 -2.57 -53.22
CA LYS A 27 -12.45 -2.49 -52.77
C LYS A 27 -12.31 -1.72 -51.44
N ASP A 28 -13.01 -0.59 -51.33
CA ASP A 28 -12.97 0.23 -50.11
C ASP A 28 -13.58 -0.51 -48.93
N LEU A 29 -14.69 -1.22 -49.11
CA LEU A 29 -15.27 -2.09 -48.09
C LEU A 29 -14.33 -3.23 -47.67
N THR A 30 -13.66 -3.85 -48.62
CA THR A 30 -12.68 -4.92 -48.32
C THR A 30 -11.51 -4.37 -47.50
N MET A 31 -11.00 -3.20 -47.87
CA MET A 31 -9.93 -2.54 -47.15
C MET A 31 -10.37 -2.13 -45.73
N LEU A 32 -11.58 -1.61 -45.58
CA LEU A 32 -12.13 -1.22 -44.28
C LEU A 32 -12.31 -2.44 -43.37
N THR A 33 -12.83 -3.54 -43.91
CA THR A 33 -13.02 -4.81 -43.21
C THR A 33 -11.68 -5.38 -42.75
N SER A 34 -10.65 -5.37 -43.61
CA SER A 34 -9.31 -5.83 -43.29
C SER A 34 -8.67 -4.97 -42.16
N LYS A 35 -8.76 -3.64 -42.26
CA LYS A 35 -8.29 -2.73 -41.20
C LYS A 35 -9.05 -2.91 -39.89
N GLY A 36 -10.37 -3.13 -39.98
CA GLY A 36 -11.22 -3.43 -38.85
C GLY A 36 -10.80 -4.73 -38.13
N ALA A 37 -10.53 -5.78 -38.88
CA ALA A 37 -10.04 -7.05 -38.35
C ALA A 37 -8.69 -6.91 -37.64
N THR A 38 -7.74 -6.20 -38.27
CA THR A 38 -6.41 -5.94 -37.65
C THR A 38 -6.50 -5.11 -36.38
N ASN A 39 -7.38 -4.11 -36.37
CA ASN A 39 -7.58 -3.29 -35.15
C ASN A 39 -8.25 -4.09 -34.02
N LEU A 40 -9.19 -4.98 -34.37
CA LEU A 40 -9.82 -5.86 -33.39
C LEU A 40 -8.81 -6.85 -32.79
N GLU A 41 -7.96 -7.44 -33.63
CA GLU A 41 -6.90 -8.34 -33.18
C GLU A 41 -5.94 -7.66 -32.21
N LYS A 42 -5.45 -6.45 -32.54
CA LYS A 42 -4.61 -5.65 -31.62
C LYS A 42 -5.33 -5.29 -30.33
N SER A 43 -6.63 -4.96 -30.40
CA SER A 43 -7.43 -4.67 -29.21
C SER A 43 -7.58 -5.91 -28.33
N LEU A 44 -7.81 -7.08 -28.89
CA LEU A 44 -7.91 -8.34 -28.15
C LEU A 44 -6.58 -8.71 -27.49
N GLU A 45 -5.46 -8.52 -28.16
CA GLU A 45 -4.12 -8.75 -27.60
C GLU A 45 -3.85 -7.80 -26.44
N SER A 46 -4.12 -6.52 -26.59
CA SER A 46 -4.00 -5.52 -25.51
C SER A 46 -4.92 -5.83 -24.31
N MET A 47 -6.14 -6.34 -24.56
CA MET A 47 -7.04 -6.78 -23.49
C MET A 47 -6.48 -7.98 -22.74
N LYS A 48 -5.95 -8.99 -23.43
CA LYS A 48 -5.32 -10.16 -22.79
C LYS A 48 -4.15 -9.78 -21.92
N GLU A 49 -3.29 -8.85 -22.40
CA GLU A 49 -2.18 -8.34 -21.58
C GLU A 49 -2.66 -7.63 -20.31
N LYS A 50 -3.71 -6.80 -20.43
CA LYS A 50 -4.28 -6.09 -19.28
C LYS A 50 -4.91 -7.05 -18.28
N ASP A 51 -5.65 -8.05 -18.76
CA ASP A 51 -6.26 -9.08 -17.90
C ASP A 51 -5.20 -9.87 -17.13
N LEU A 52 -4.10 -10.22 -17.80
CA LEU A 52 -2.97 -10.91 -17.15
C LEU A 52 -2.32 -10.02 -16.08
N LYS A 53 -2.12 -8.72 -16.37
CA LYS A 53 -1.61 -7.75 -15.38
C LYS A 53 -2.54 -7.61 -14.18
N ILE A 54 -3.84 -7.51 -14.40
CA ILE A 54 -4.85 -7.43 -13.34
C ILE A 54 -4.81 -8.69 -12.47
N SER A 55 -4.81 -9.88 -13.06
CA SER A 55 -4.74 -11.15 -12.32
C SER A 55 -3.51 -11.21 -11.42
N ARG A 56 -2.33 -10.87 -11.94
CA ARG A 56 -1.07 -10.89 -11.17
C ARG A 56 -1.05 -9.86 -10.04
N LEU A 57 -1.63 -8.67 -10.27
CA LEU A 57 -1.76 -7.66 -9.22
C LEU A 57 -2.71 -8.14 -8.11
N GLN A 58 -3.80 -8.82 -8.47
CA GLN A 58 -4.71 -9.43 -7.50
C GLN A 58 -4.03 -10.52 -6.67
N ASP A 59 -3.23 -11.39 -7.29
CA ASP A 59 -2.46 -12.43 -6.61
C ASP A 59 -1.44 -11.83 -5.64
N ALA A 60 -0.75 -10.75 -6.04
CA ALA A 60 0.18 -10.03 -5.19
C ALA A 60 -0.51 -9.39 -3.97
N LEU A 61 -1.69 -8.79 -4.17
CA LEU A 61 -2.50 -8.22 -3.09
C LEU A 61 -3.01 -9.31 -2.12
N ASN A 62 -3.52 -10.41 -2.63
CA ASN A 62 -3.98 -11.54 -1.83
C ASN A 62 -2.83 -12.13 -0.98
N LYS A 63 -1.65 -12.25 -1.56
CA LYS A 63 -0.45 -12.69 -0.85
C LYS A 63 -0.06 -11.72 0.27
N LYS A 64 -0.06 -10.41 0.00
CA LYS A 64 0.19 -9.37 1.00
C LYS A 64 -0.81 -9.45 2.15
N ASP A 65 -2.10 -9.58 1.86
CA ASP A 65 -3.15 -9.65 2.87
C ASP A 65 -3.01 -10.92 3.73
N SER A 66 -2.70 -12.07 3.13
CA SER A 66 -2.45 -13.33 3.84
C SER A 66 -1.26 -13.22 4.79
N VAL A 67 -0.16 -12.57 4.36
CA VAL A 67 1.02 -12.35 5.21
C VAL A 67 0.71 -11.41 6.37
N THR A 68 -0.08 -10.36 6.13
CA THR A 68 -0.53 -9.42 7.16
C THR A 68 -1.41 -10.11 8.20
N LEU A 69 -2.37 -10.94 7.78
CA LEU A 69 -3.23 -11.72 8.68
C LEU A 69 -2.43 -12.72 9.53
N ALA A 70 -1.44 -13.39 8.93
CA ALA A 70 -0.55 -14.30 9.65
C ALA A 70 0.28 -13.56 10.71
N LEU A 71 0.74 -12.34 10.42
CA LEU A 71 1.45 -11.48 11.37
C LEU A 71 0.54 -11.09 12.55
N VAL A 72 -0.68 -10.63 12.28
CA VAL A 72 -1.67 -10.26 13.31
C VAL A 72 -1.99 -11.46 14.22
N SER A 73 -2.22 -12.62 13.61
CA SER A 73 -2.49 -13.85 14.38
C SER A 73 -1.33 -14.22 15.29
N SER A 74 -0.09 -14.10 14.78
CA SER A 74 1.12 -14.35 15.56
C SER A 74 1.29 -13.35 16.70
N LEU A 75 1.06 -12.06 16.43
CA LEU A 75 1.11 -11.01 17.46
C LEU A 75 0.07 -11.23 18.54
N LYS A 76 -1.19 -11.45 18.18
CA LYS A 76 -2.27 -11.71 19.15
C LYS A 76 -1.99 -12.94 20.01
N LYS A 77 -1.40 -13.99 19.44
CA LYS A 77 -1.04 -15.21 20.16
C LYS A 77 0.10 -14.97 21.16
N GLU A 78 1.18 -14.29 20.78
CA GLU A 78 2.35 -14.06 21.63
C GLU A 78 2.11 -12.98 22.69
N VAL A 79 1.45 -11.89 22.30
CA VAL A 79 1.19 -10.76 23.21
C VAL A 79 0.05 -11.09 24.19
N GLY A 80 -0.90 -11.91 23.76
CA GLY A 80 -2.12 -12.23 24.51
C GLY A 80 -3.33 -11.50 23.91
N ILE A 81 -4.38 -12.29 23.59
CA ILE A 81 -5.58 -11.79 22.87
C ILE A 81 -6.34 -10.72 23.67
N ASN A 82 -6.20 -10.71 25.00
CA ASN A 82 -6.98 -9.88 25.92
C ASN A 82 -6.09 -9.05 26.88
N ASP A 83 -4.87 -8.68 26.49
CA ASP A 83 -4.07 -7.77 27.31
C ASP A 83 -4.68 -6.35 27.23
N PRO A 84 -5.23 -5.79 28.31
CA PRO A 84 -5.92 -4.49 28.27
C PRO A 84 -4.99 -3.31 27.94
N ASP A 85 -3.69 -3.53 28.02
CA ASP A 85 -2.66 -2.53 27.81
C ASP A 85 -2.18 -2.46 26.36
N ILE A 86 -2.64 -3.39 25.51
CA ILE A 86 -2.15 -3.55 24.14
C ILE A 86 -3.32 -3.69 23.18
N GLU A 87 -3.36 -2.82 22.21
CA GLU A 87 -4.33 -2.89 21.11
C GLU A 87 -3.60 -3.22 19.80
N VAL A 88 -4.04 -4.29 19.11
CA VAL A 88 -3.49 -4.69 17.79
C VAL A 88 -4.57 -4.51 16.73
N ASN A 89 -4.36 -3.53 15.85
CA ASN A 89 -5.25 -3.17 14.76
C ASN A 89 -4.56 -3.30 13.40
N VAL A 90 -5.36 -3.46 12.34
CA VAL A 90 -4.88 -3.41 10.95
C VAL A 90 -5.62 -2.32 10.21
N GLU A 91 -4.87 -1.38 9.67
CA GLU A 91 -5.39 -0.31 8.83
C GLU A 91 -4.59 -0.24 7.54
N LYS A 92 -5.26 -0.35 6.41
CA LYS A 92 -4.65 -0.26 5.07
C LYS A 92 -3.45 -1.19 4.85
N GLY A 93 -3.49 -2.39 5.44
CA GLY A 93 -2.41 -3.38 5.33
C GLY A 93 -1.19 -3.14 6.22
N VAL A 94 -1.27 -2.17 7.13
CA VAL A 94 -0.27 -1.90 8.17
C VAL A 94 -0.80 -2.43 9.50
N VAL A 95 0.04 -3.14 10.24
CA VAL A 95 -0.29 -3.62 11.59
C VAL A 95 0.15 -2.59 12.61
N TYR A 96 -0.78 -2.14 13.41
CA TYR A 96 -0.56 -1.19 14.49
C TYR A 96 -0.64 -1.89 15.85
N ILE A 97 0.38 -1.73 16.65
CA ILE A 97 0.40 -2.16 18.05
C ILE A 97 0.42 -0.88 18.87
N SER A 98 -0.71 -0.54 19.50
CA SER A 98 -0.87 0.67 20.31
C SER A 98 -0.68 0.33 21.77
N LEU A 99 0.17 1.10 22.45
CA LEU A 99 0.52 0.94 23.84
C LEU A 99 0.32 2.28 24.56
N SER A 100 -0.38 2.26 25.69
CA SER A 100 -0.56 3.47 26.48
C SER A 100 0.75 3.93 27.12
N ASP A 101 0.92 5.23 27.20
CA ASP A 101 2.11 5.86 27.81
C ASP A 101 2.33 5.43 29.27
N LYS A 102 1.23 5.24 29.99
CA LYS A 102 1.23 4.79 31.40
C LYS A 102 1.88 3.41 31.58
N VAL A 103 1.72 2.53 30.58
CA VAL A 103 2.33 1.20 30.60
C VAL A 103 3.79 1.25 30.20
N LEU A 104 4.11 2.08 29.21
CA LEU A 104 5.44 2.15 28.62
C LEU A 104 6.45 2.88 29.48
N PHE A 105 6.06 3.99 30.10
CA PHE A 105 6.99 4.91 30.75
C PHE A 105 6.60 5.24 32.19
N LYS A 106 7.58 5.60 32.98
CA LYS A 106 7.34 6.28 34.27
C LYS A 106 6.73 7.66 33.97
N THR A 107 5.86 8.14 34.87
CA THR A 107 5.17 9.42 34.71
C THR A 107 6.11 10.57 34.39
N GLY A 108 5.86 11.29 33.29
CA GLY A 108 6.66 12.43 32.86
C GLY A 108 8.08 12.09 32.39
N SER A 109 8.38 10.81 32.12
CA SER A 109 9.69 10.31 31.71
C SER A 109 9.64 9.61 30.36
N TYR A 110 10.80 9.33 29.81
CA TYR A 110 11.04 8.45 28.67
C TYR A 110 11.72 7.13 29.08
N GLN A 111 11.88 6.89 30.41
CA GLN A 111 12.43 5.64 30.93
C GLN A 111 11.40 4.52 30.82
N ILE A 112 11.79 3.43 30.17
CA ILE A 112 10.92 2.27 29.92
C ILE A 112 10.63 1.54 31.24
N SER A 113 9.38 1.16 31.45
CA SER A 113 8.94 0.38 32.61
C SER A 113 9.32 -1.11 32.47
N GLY A 114 9.35 -1.84 33.60
CA GLY A 114 9.52 -3.31 33.55
C GLY A 114 8.43 -4.01 32.74
N ARG A 115 7.17 -3.57 32.89
CA ARG A 115 6.03 -4.11 32.13
C ARG A 115 6.18 -3.87 30.63
N ALA A 116 6.67 -2.69 30.23
CA ALA A 116 6.96 -2.39 28.83
C ALA A 116 8.02 -3.34 28.25
N ASN A 117 9.08 -3.64 28.98
CA ASN A 117 10.10 -4.58 28.53
C ASN A 117 9.54 -5.97 28.25
N GLU A 118 8.63 -6.48 29.09
CA GLU A 118 7.96 -7.77 28.87
C GLU A 118 7.12 -7.76 27.57
N ILE A 119 6.36 -6.69 27.35
CA ILE A 119 5.54 -6.53 26.14
C ILE A 119 6.43 -6.43 24.91
N LEU A 120 7.45 -5.56 24.96
CA LEU A 120 8.39 -5.37 23.86
C LEU A 120 9.15 -6.64 23.51
N ALA A 121 9.48 -7.50 24.48
CA ALA A 121 10.11 -8.80 24.23
C ALA A 121 9.20 -9.72 23.40
N LYS A 122 7.90 -9.75 23.69
CA LYS A 122 6.93 -10.52 22.91
C LYS A 122 6.77 -9.98 21.49
N VAL A 123 6.69 -8.65 21.33
CA VAL A 123 6.63 -7.98 20.04
C VAL A 123 7.90 -8.26 19.23
N ALA A 124 9.07 -8.12 19.85
CA ALA A 124 10.35 -8.37 19.20
C ALA A 124 10.48 -9.82 18.71
N LYS A 125 10.03 -10.78 19.48
CA LYS A 125 10.01 -12.20 19.08
C LYS A 125 9.23 -12.42 17.77
N VAL A 126 8.07 -11.78 17.63
CA VAL A 126 7.26 -11.91 16.40
C VAL A 126 7.93 -11.20 15.23
N ILE A 127 8.44 -9.99 15.42
CA ILE A 127 9.10 -9.21 14.36
C ILE A 127 10.38 -9.90 13.89
N ASN A 128 11.15 -10.49 14.79
CA ASN A 128 12.36 -11.26 14.46
C ASN A 128 12.04 -12.50 13.64
N GLY A 129 10.90 -13.15 13.89
CA GLY A 129 10.42 -14.28 13.09
C GLY A 129 9.90 -13.89 11.69
N LYS A 130 9.88 -12.61 11.36
CA LYS A 130 9.37 -12.07 10.09
C LYS A 130 10.39 -11.07 9.48
N PRO A 131 11.46 -11.54 8.82
CA PRO A 131 12.55 -10.67 8.34
C PRO A 131 12.12 -9.67 7.25
N ASP A 132 11.00 -9.93 6.60
CA ASP A 132 10.44 -9.10 5.53
C ASP A 132 9.64 -7.88 6.04
N PHE A 133 9.62 -7.67 7.36
CA PHE A 133 8.95 -6.53 7.97
C PHE A 133 9.92 -5.58 8.66
N GLU A 134 9.57 -4.32 8.64
CA GLU A 134 10.21 -3.22 9.39
C GLU A 134 9.28 -2.76 10.51
N ALA A 135 9.83 -2.16 11.55
CA ALA A 135 9.05 -1.58 12.62
C ALA A 135 9.34 -0.09 12.74
N MET A 136 8.31 0.73 12.61
CA MET A 136 8.35 2.15 12.91
C MET A 136 7.69 2.39 14.27
N VAL A 137 8.37 3.08 15.15
CA VAL A 137 7.83 3.46 16.46
C VAL A 137 7.44 4.92 16.42
N GLU A 138 6.14 5.20 16.57
CA GLU A 138 5.60 6.57 16.64
C GLU A 138 5.21 6.94 18.07
N GLY A 139 5.80 8.00 18.60
CA GLY A 139 5.42 8.61 19.86
C GLY A 139 4.39 9.71 19.67
N HIS A 140 3.37 9.75 20.53
CA HIS A 140 2.33 10.77 20.57
C HIS A 140 2.21 11.35 21.98
N THR A 141 1.89 12.65 22.05
CA THR A 141 1.60 13.34 23.32
C THR A 141 0.15 13.86 23.32
N ASP A 142 -0.28 14.37 24.46
CA ASP A 142 -1.44 15.24 24.52
C ASP A 142 -1.04 16.70 24.23
N ASN A 143 -2.02 17.63 24.32
CA ASN A 143 -1.81 19.05 24.07
C ASN A 143 -1.30 19.84 25.29
N VAL A 144 -0.95 19.17 26.38
CA VAL A 144 -0.35 19.87 27.54
C VAL A 144 1.11 20.20 27.18
N PRO A 145 1.49 21.49 27.19
CA PRO A 145 2.85 21.85 26.83
C PRO A 145 3.88 21.18 27.76
N TYR A 146 4.82 20.49 27.12
CA TYR A 146 5.94 19.93 27.85
C TYR A 146 6.83 21.09 28.35
N ARG A 147 6.99 21.20 29.67
CA ARG A 147 7.90 22.19 30.23
C ARG A 147 9.31 21.64 30.15
N SER A 148 10.17 22.34 29.42
CA SER A 148 11.57 21.99 29.17
C SER A 148 12.27 21.39 30.41
N ARG A 149 12.61 20.12 30.33
CA ARG A 149 13.43 19.38 31.30
C ARG A 149 14.40 18.49 30.52
N GLU A 150 15.58 18.30 31.09
CA GLU A 150 16.56 17.35 30.51
C GLU A 150 16.96 17.65 29.05
N GLY A 151 16.91 18.94 28.65
CA GLY A 151 17.30 19.37 27.30
C GLY A 151 16.24 19.12 26.20
N LEU A 152 15.02 18.71 26.58
CA LEU A 152 13.91 18.63 25.64
C LEU A 152 13.16 19.97 25.61
N LEU A 153 12.77 20.46 24.42
CA LEU A 153 12.15 21.77 24.26
C LEU A 153 10.62 21.69 24.38
N ASP A 154 10.00 20.73 23.69
CA ASP A 154 8.56 20.64 23.52
C ASP A 154 8.03 19.19 23.37
N ASN A 155 6.77 19.08 22.97
CA ASN A 155 6.12 17.79 22.71
C ASN A 155 6.68 17.04 21.49
N TRP A 156 7.30 17.74 20.54
CA TRP A 156 8.03 17.08 19.46
C TRP A 156 9.22 16.30 20.00
N ASP A 157 10.07 16.95 20.75
CA ASP A 157 11.25 16.33 21.36
C ASP A 157 10.88 15.17 22.28
N LEU A 158 9.85 15.35 23.11
CA LEU A 158 9.38 14.30 24.02
C LEU A 158 8.90 13.08 23.26
N SER A 159 8.09 13.26 22.21
CA SER A 159 7.54 12.17 21.42
C SER A 159 8.62 11.38 20.68
N VAL A 160 9.60 12.07 20.07
CA VAL A 160 10.76 11.44 19.41
C VAL A 160 11.65 10.73 20.43
N LYS A 161 11.89 11.32 21.59
CA LYS A 161 12.72 10.73 22.63
C LYS A 161 12.13 9.42 23.15
N ARG A 162 10.81 9.39 23.35
CA ARG A 162 10.07 8.19 23.76
C ARG A 162 10.13 7.11 22.68
N ALA A 163 9.88 7.47 21.42
CA ALA A 163 10.02 6.54 20.31
C ALA A 163 11.44 5.95 20.21
N THR A 164 12.46 6.79 20.37
CA THR A 164 13.87 6.34 20.35
C THR A 164 14.18 5.40 21.53
N ALA A 165 13.61 5.63 22.72
CA ALA A 165 13.79 4.73 23.85
C ALA A 165 13.23 3.31 23.54
N ILE A 166 12.04 3.23 22.93
CA ILE A 166 11.45 1.96 22.52
C ILE A 166 12.28 1.30 21.40
N VAL A 167 12.74 2.06 20.39
CA VAL A 167 13.61 1.54 19.33
C VAL A 167 14.87 0.91 19.91
N ARG A 168 15.52 1.55 20.88
CA ARG A 168 16.69 0.97 21.56
C ARG A 168 16.36 -0.33 22.30
N ALA A 169 15.25 -0.36 23.01
CA ALA A 169 14.81 -1.59 23.67
C ALA A 169 14.54 -2.73 22.68
N LEU A 170 13.92 -2.44 21.52
CA LEU A 170 13.71 -3.43 20.47
C LEU A 170 15.02 -3.89 19.83
N GLN A 171 16.00 -3.00 19.69
CA GLN A 171 17.34 -3.33 19.23
C GLN A 171 18.05 -4.25 20.23
N ASP A 172 17.98 -3.96 21.53
CA ASP A 172 18.56 -4.79 22.59
C ASP A 172 17.90 -6.18 22.65
N LEU A 173 16.63 -6.29 22.21
CA LEU A 173 15.89 -7.53 22.06
C LEU A 173 16.17 -8.25 20.70
N GLY A 174 17.15 -7.79 19.95
CA GLY A 174 17.70 -8.48 18.78
C GLY A 174 17.07 -8.08 17.43
N ILE A 175 16.25 -7.03 17.36
CA ILE A 175 15.80 -6.51 16.07
C ILE A 175 16.94 -5.71 15.43
N SER A 176 17.26 -6.02 14.18
CA SER A 176 18.33 -5.34 13.43
C SER A 176 18.02 -3.85 13.27
N PRO A 177 18.99 -2.93 13.56
CA PRO A 177 18.76 -1.48 13.53
C PRO A 177 18.26 -0.94 12.18
N ASN A 178 18.65 -1.56 11.06
CA ASN A 178 18.21 -1.19 9.73
C ASN A 178 16.71 -1.49 9.46
N ARG A 179 16.05 -2.17 10.39
CA ARG A 179 14.61 -2.48 10.36
C ARG A 179 13.81 -1.63 11.34
N LEU A 180 14.44 -0.65 11.98
CA LEU A 180 13.83 0.17 13.03
C LEU A 180 13.85 1.64 12.66
N VAL A 181 12.69 2.29 12.81
CA VAL A 181 12.53 3.74 12.64
C VAL A 181 11.91 4.33 13.90
N ALA A 182 12.45 5.44 14.38
CA ALA A 182 11.85 6.23 15.46
C ALA A 182 11.23 7.50 14.87
N ALA A 183 9.95 7.76 15.18
CA ALA A 183 9.22 8.93 14.74
C ALA A 183 8.47 9.59 15.90
N GLY A 184 8.29 10.90 15.85
CA GLY A 184 7.46 11.65 16.79
C GLY A 184 6.35 12.39 16.06
N ARG A 185 5.16 12.43 16.66
CA ARG A 185 3.99 13.19 16.16
C ARG A 185 3.67 14.38 17.05
N GLY A 186 4.32 14.48 18.21
CA GLY A 186 3.95 15.49 19.20
C GLY A 186 2.47 15.37 19.58
N GLU A 187 1.79 16.51 19.68
CA GLU A 187 0.37 16.64 19.98
C GLU A 187 -0.53 16.72 18.74
N TYR A 188 0.06 16.67 17.53
CA TYR A 188 -0.60 17.06 16.27
C TYR A 188 -1.36 15.93 15.56
N ASP A 189 -1.35 14.73 16.14
CA ASP A 189 -2.16 13.60 15.65
C ASP A 189 -2.94 12.96 16.82
N PRO A 190 -3.92 13.70 17.40
CA PRO A 190 -4.71 13.20 18.52
C PRO A 190 -5.69 12.13 18.09
N LEU A 191 -5.83 11.07 18.88
CA LEU A 191 -6.82 10.01 18.65
C LEU A 191 -8.24 10.50 18.96
N VAL A 192 -8.37 11.35 19.99
CA VAL A 192 -9.61 11.99 20.43
C VAL A 192 -9.33 13.45 20.79
N PRO A 193 -10.33 14.35 20.77
CA PRO A 193 -10.15 15.72 21.25
C PRO A 193 -9.59 15.76 22.69
N ASN A 194 -8.67 16.67 22.98
CA ASN A 194 -7.97 16.76 24.29
C ASN A 194 -8.82 17.44 25.40
N ASN A 195 -10.12 17.12 25.48
CA ASN A 195 -11.06 17.85 26.35
C ASN A 195 -10.96 17.45 27.82
N THR A 196 -10.83 16.17 28.10
CA THR A 196 -10.77 15.61 29.45
C THR A 196 -9.39 15.03 29.79
N ALA A 197 -9.15 14.72 31.05
CA ALA A 197 -7.93 14.05 31.47
C ALA A 197 -7.84 12.63 30.87
N GLU A 198 -8.97 11.96 30.75
CA GLU A 198 -9.12 10.63 30.13
C GLU A 198 -8.81 10.66 28.63
N ASP A 199 -9.31 11.68 27.93
CA ASP A 199 -9.03 11.87 26.50
C ASP A 199 -7.54 12.14 26.27
N ARG A 200 -6.94 13.03 27.06
CA ARG A 200 -5.50 13.26 27.01
C ARG A 200 -4.68 11.99 27.30
N ALA A 201 -5.15 11.14 28.22
CA ALA A 201 -4.49 9.87 28.51
C ALA A 201 -4.52 8.91 27.30
N LYS A 202 -5.60 8.90 26.51
CA LYS A 202 -5.68 8.13 25.25
C LYS A 202 -4.73 8.68 24.18
N ASN A 203 -4.56 10.00 24.13
CA ASN A 203 -3.65 10.64 23.17
C ASN A 203 -2.18 10.39 23.51
N ARG A 204 -1.83 10.28 24.80
CA ARG A 204 -0.49 9.87 25.24
C ARG A 204 -0.31 8.37 24.99
N ARG A 205 0.19 8.02 23.81
CA ARG A 205 0.39 6.65 23.35
C ARG A 205 1.68 6.50 22.54
N THR A 206 2.14 5.30 22.42
CA THR A 206 3.13 4.91 21.42
C THR A 206 2.53 3.84 20.52
N ARG A 207 2.73 4.00 19.23
CA ARG A 207 2.30 3.02 18.21
C ARG A 207 3.54 2.36 17.61
N ILE A 208 3.55 1.04 17.54
CA ILE A 208 4.54 0.30 16.78
C ILE A 208 3.85 -0.15 15.49
N LEU A 209 4.28 0.43 14.38
CA LEU A 209 3.79 0.10 13.04
C LEU A 209 4.69 -0.99 12.48
N VAL A 210 4.09 -2.14 12.14
CA VAL A 210 4.82 -3.22 11.47
C VAL A 210 4.46 -3.17 10.00
N LEU A 211 5.45 -2.80 9.20
CA LEU A 211 5.34 -2.49 7.77
C LEU A 211 6.06 -3.57 6.96
N PRO A 212 5.48 -4.08 5.88
CA PRO A 212 6.25 -4.87 4.92
C PRO A 212 7.31 -3.97 4.29
N LYS A 213 8.48 -4.52 4.00
CA LYS A 213 9.53 -3.81 3.25
C LYS A 213 9.00 -3.44 1.87
N ILE A 214 8.85 -2.14 1.65
CA ILE A 214 8.28 -1.60 0.42
C ILE A 214 9.13 -1.96 -0.80
N ASP A 215 10.46 -1.97 -0.65
CA ASP A 215 11.39 -2.30 -1.73
C ASP A 215 11.14 -3.72 -2.28
N GLN A 216 10.88 -4.70 -1.42
CA GLN A 216 10.56 -6.06 -1.85
C GLN A 216 9.24 -6.16 -2.63
N PHE A 217 8.28 -5.30 -2.30
CA PHE A 217 7.02 -5.23 -3.04
C PHE A 217 7.23 -4.64 -4.44
N TYR A 218 8.01 -3.56 -4.54
CA TYR A 218 8.39 -2.98 -5.84
C TYR A 218 9.24 -3.93 -6.67
N ASP A 219 10.23 -4.61 -6.08
CA ASP A 219 11.07 -5.62 -6.75
C ASP A 219 10.22 -6.78 -7.30
N MET A 220 9.20 -7.20 -6.56
CA MET A 220 8.28 -8.25 -7.00
C MET A 220 7.46 -7.78 -8.21
N ILE A 221 6.91 -6.57 -8.17
CA ILE A 221 6.16 -5.98 -9.29
C ILE A 221 7.08 -5.79 -10.50
N GLU A 222 8.27 -5.27 -10.31
CA GLU A 222 9.24 -5.03 -11.39
C GLU A 222 9.69 -6.34 -12.06
N LYS A 223 9.96 -7.38 -11.28
CA LYS A 223 10.27 -8.73 -11.80
C LYS A 223 9.11 -9.29 -12.62
N GLU A 224 7.89 -9.15 -12.13
CA GLU A 224 6.71 -9.61 -12.85
C GLU A 224 6.47 -8.82 -14.14
N MET A 225 6.73 -7.52 -14.13
CA MET A 225 6.65 -6.69 -15.34
C MET A 225 7.73 -7.06 -16.36
N LYS A 226 8.99 -7.27 -15.94
CA LYS A 226 10.08 -7.71 -16.82
C LYS A 226 9.82 -9.09 -17.43
N ASN A 227 9.24 -10.02 -16.67
CA ASN A 227 8.84 -11.33 -17.20
C ASN A 227 7.76 -11.24 -18.29
N LEU A 228 6.94 -10.18 -18.27
CA LEU A 228 5.96 -9.93 -19.32
C LEU A 228 6.59 -9.38 -20.61
N GLU A 229 7.62 -8.56 -20.50
CA GLU A 229 8.33 -7.98 -21.64
C GLU A 229 9.21 -9.03 -22.37
N THR A 230 9.66 -10.06 -21.66
CA THR A 230 10.50 -11.14 -22.24
C THR A 230 9.72 -12.30 -22.87
N GLN A 231 8.39 -12.35 -22.67
CA GLN A 231 7.51 -13.40 -23.21
C GLN A 231 6.62 -12.92 -24.36
N GLY A 232 6.72 -11.65 -24.78
CA GLY A 232 6.06 -11.07 -25.97
C GLY A 232 7.05 -10.80 -27.07
#